data_d4c318e115b0a6d2abea19d003ecb6cc
#
_entry.id   d4c318e115b0a6d2abea19d003ecb6cc
#
_cell.length_a   1.000
_cell.length_b   1.000
_cell.length_c   1.000
_cell.angle_alpha   90.00
_cell.angle_beta   90.00
_cell.angle_gamma   90.00
#
_symmetry.space_group_name_H-M   'P 1'
#
loop_
_entity.id
_entity.type
_entity.pdbx_description
1 polymer ?
#
loop_
_entity_poly.entity_id
_entity_poly.type
_entity_poly.pdbx_seq_one_letter_code
_entity_poly.pdbx_strand_id
1 'polypeptide(L)'
;MTVQHSGGGQPARTLALLWRHHQPRAASGEPAKPAKPALGRKPTLNLDAVVDAAIALADAEGLAAASMTRVAKALGVGTMTLYTYVPSKEELLDLMVDQVLGERELPGPGEPRPADWRDQVEVYSEQTRAMFRRHRWLAQISTIRPPVGPGMLAGREYLLSALSALSSTSTDSNSGLAPAQINAGSLAITTYVDSAASLEADSEQLEQVTGQSNDAWWNERNELWETYFDVERHPTMTAIWHAGGFGHGTRQAAADSYRFGLDRLLDGIQAIAAPGPTARSDRFDSDVK
;
A
#
# COMPACT_ATOMS: atom_id res chain seq x y z
N MET A 1 -20.73 1.07 6.07
CA MET A 1 -20.29 -0.06 5.22
C MET A 1 -19.59 -1.08 6.11
N THR A 2 -19.78 -2.37 5.89
CA THR A 2 -19.08 -3.41 6.68
C THR A 2 -17.71 -3.60 6.08
N VAL A 3 -16.64 -3.37 6.85
CA VAL A 3 -15.26 -3.61 6.43
C VAL A 3 -15.09 -5.11 6.17
N GLN A 4 -14.60 -5.48 4.99
CA GLN A 4 -14.23 -6.85 4.68
C GLN A 4 -12.76 -7.09 5.06
N HIS A 5 -12.39 -8.34 5.34
CA HIS A 5 -11.05 -8.69 5.77
C HIS A 5 -10.43 -9.66 4.76
N SER A 6 -9.17 -9.42 4.39
CA SER A 6 -8.34 -10.42 3.74
C SER A 6 -7.82 -11.45 4.75
N GLY A 7 -7.26 -12.57 4.28
CA GLY A 7 -6.74 -13.64 5.13
C GLY A 7 -7.82 -14.52 5.80
N GLY A 8 -9.04 -14.56 5.25
CA GLY A 8 -10.15 -15.34 5.77
C GLY A 8 -10.23 -16.79 5.26
N GLY A 9 -9.49 -17.13 4.20
CA GLY A 9 -9.50 -18.44 3.58
C GLY A 9 -8.75 -19.52 4.37
N GLN A 10 -8.85 -20.78 3.91
CA GLN A 10 -8.09 -21.89 4.50
C GLN A 10 -6.60 -21.77 4.15
N PRO A 11 -5.65 -21.66 5.11
CA PRO A 11 -4.27 -21.24 4.85
C PRO A 11 -3.56 -22.05 3.75
N ALA A 12 -3.57 -23.38 3.82
CA ALA A 12 -2.88 -24.22 2.83
C ALA A 12 -3.47 -24.10 1.43
N ARG A 13 -4.79 -23.97 1.34
CA ARG A 13 -5.50 -23.82 0.07
C ARG A 13 -5.27 -22.42 -0.52
N THR A 14 -5.43 -21.38 0.31
CA THR A 14 -5.19 -20.00 -0.10
C THR A 14 -3.76 -19.83 -0.63
N LEU A 15 -2.76 -20.35 0.06
CA LEU A 15 -1.38 -20.34 -0.40
C LEU A 15 -1.22 -21.05 -1.77
N ALA A 16 -1.80 -22.24 -1.95
CA ALA A 16 -1.72 -22.94 -3.23
C ALA A 16 -2.35 -22.14 -4.39
N LEU A 17 -3.46 -21.44 -4.13
CA LEU A 17 -4.13 -20.60 -5.11
C LEU A 17 -3.33 -19.31 -5.41
N LEU A 18 -2.79 -18.65 -4.40
CA LEU A 18 -1.95 -17.44 -4.55
C LEU A 18 -0.67 -17.75 -5.33
N TRP A 19 -0.03 -18.88 -5.04
CA TRP A 19 1.24 -19.29 -5.66
C TRP A 19 1.09 -20.18 -6.89
N ARG A 20 -0.09 -20.24 -7.51
CA ARG A 20 -0.43 -21.11 -8.67
C ARG A 20 0.52 -21.00 -9.85
N HIS A 21 1.13 -19.83 -10.06
CA HIS A 21 2.11 -19.59 -11.13
C HIS A 21 3.55 -19.80 -10.69
N HIS A 22 3.77 -20.07 -9.39
CA HIS A 22 5.08 -20.28 -8.79
C HIS A 22 5.16 -21.72 -8.31
N GLN A 23 5.82 -22.58 -9.09
CA GLN A 23 6.04 -23.94 -8.61
C GLN A 23 6.92 -23.91 -7.34
N PRO A 24 6.57 -24.67 -6.28
CA PRO A 24 7.45 -24.83 -5.13
C PRO A 24 8.81 -25.28 -5.64
N ARG A 25 9.86 -24.60 -5.18
CA ARG A 25 11.23 -24.99 -5.49
C ARG A 25 11.41 -26.42 -4.98
N ALA A 26 11.40 -27.40 -5.89
CA ALA A 26 11.68 -28.77 -5.55
C ALA A 26 13.05 -28.82 -4.86
N ALA A 27 13.18 -29.58 -3.79
CA ALA A 27 14.45 -29.78 -3.06
C ALA A 27 15.55 -30.39 -3.94
N SER A 28 15.27 -30.71 -5.19
CA SER A 28 16.19 -31.21 -6.23
C SER A 28 16.18 -30.22 -7.39
N GLY A 29 17.29 -29.52 -7.57
CA GLY A 29 17.53 -28.38 -8.46
C GLY A 29 17.46 -28.65 -9.97
N GLU A 30 16.33 -29.10 -10.50
CA GLU A 30 16.11 -29.13 -11.95
C GLU A 30 15.06 -28.05 -12.35
N PRO A 31 15.35 -27.20 -13.34
CA PRO A 31 14.39 -26.21 -13.82
C PRO A 31 13.28 -26.87 -14.64
N ALA A 32 12.02 -26.65 -14.27
CA ALA A 32 10.86 -27.06 -15.05
C ALA A 32 10.82 -26.35 -16.40
N LYS A 33 10.63 -27.12 -17.50
CA LYS A 33 10.49 -26.57 -18.86
C LYS A 33 9.22 -25.74 -18.98
N PRO A 34 9.29 -24.54 -19.60
CA PRO A 34 8.10 -23.71 -19.81
C PRO A 34 7.11 -24.40 -20.75
N ALA A 35 5.84 -24.47 -20.35
CA ALA A 35 4.76 -24.95 -21.19
C ALA A 35 4.54 -24.02 -22.38
N LYS A 36 4.49 -24.54 -23.59
CA LYS A 36 4.24 -23.75 -24.82
C LYS A 36 2.81 -23.21 -24.83
N PRO A 37 2.61 -21.94 -25.18
CA PRO A 37 1.26 -21.40 -25.35
C PRO A 37 0.55 -22.07 -26.54
N ALA A 38 -0.64 -22.64 -26.30
CA ALA A 38 -1.49 -23.19 -27.35
C ALA A 38 -2.24 -22.05 -28.06
N LEU A 39 -1.98 -21.86 -29.34
CA LEU A 39 -2.63 -20.89 -30.21
C LEU A 39 -4.06 -21.36 -30.52
N GLY A 40 -5.07 -20.52 -30.25
CA GLY A 40 -6.37 -20.63 -30.93
C GLY A 40 -7.49 -21.37 -30.20
N ARG A 41 -7.73 -21.16 -28.87
CA ARG A 41 -8.94 -21.64 -28.20
C ARG A 41 -9.65 -20.48 -27.50
N LYS A 42 -11.03 -20.45 -27.57
CA LYS A 42 -11.83 -19.53 -26.74
C LYS A 42 -11.28 -19.54 -25.31
N PRO A 43 -11.25 -18.42 -24.58
CA PRO A 43 -10.71 -18.38 -23.22
C PRO A 43 -11.41 -19.48 -22.41
N THR A 44 -10.67 -20.54 -22.13
CA THR A 44 -11.13 -21.64 -21.27
C THR A 44 -11.22 -21.03 -19.88
N LEU A 45 -12.37 -21.16 -19.21
CA LEU A 45 -12.55 -20.72 -17.82
C LEU A 45 -11.36 -21.27 -16.98
N ASN A 46 -10.64 -20.37 -16.37
CA ASN A 46 -9.53 -20.70 -15.47
C ASN A 46 -9.60 -19.75 -14.25
N LEU A 47 -8.75 -19.97 -13.27
CA LEU A 47 -8.72 -19.18 -12.05
C LEU A 47 -8.42 -17.71 -12.33
N ASP A 48 -7.50 -17.42 -13.26
CA ASP A 48 -7.14 -16.02 -13.59
C ASP A 48 -8.33 -15.27 -14.17
N ALA A 49 -9.06 -15.87 -15.11
CA ALA A 49 -10.27 -15.27 -15.68
C ALA A 49 -11.34 -15.00 -14.60
N VAL A 50 -11.42 -15.86 -13.56
CA VAL A 50 -12.33 -15.64 -12.43
C VAL A 50 -11.91 -14.42 -11.61
N VAL A 51 -10.63 -14.28 -11.29
CA VAL A 51 -10.08 -13.16 -10.52
C VAL A 51 -10.21 -11.87 -11.31
N ASP A 52 -9.85 -11.87 -12.60
CA ASP A 52 -9.98 -10.71 -13.48
C ASP A 52 -11.41 -10.20 -13.58
N ALA A 53 -12.38 -11.12 -13.75
CA ALA A 53 -13.80 -10.75 -13.81
C ALA A 53 -14.30 -10.17 -12.46
N ALA A 54 -13.80 -10.68 -11.34
CA ALA A 54 -14.16 -10.19 -10.02
C ALA A 54 -13.57 -8.79 -9.78
N ILE A 55 -12.31 -8.55 -10.16
CA ILE A 55 -11.66 -7.24 -10.09
C ILE A 55 -12.41 -6.25 -10.99
N ALA A 56 -12.70 -6.61 -12.24
CA ALA A 56 -13.43 -5.73 -13.16
C ALA A 56 -14.82 -5.34 -12.64
N LEU A 57 -15.54 -6.27 -12.00
CA LEU A 57 -16.83 -5.97 -11.35
C LEU A 57 -16.66 -5.04 -10.14
N ALA A 58 -15.62 -5.27 -9.33
CA ALA A 58 -15.35 -4.42 -8.17
C ALA A 58 -14.93 -3.00 -8.59
N ASP A 59 -14.14 -2.86 -9.63
CA ASP A 59 -13.72 -1.55 -10.18
C ASP A 59 -14.90 -0.77 -10.75
N ALA A 60 -15.80 -1.44 -11.45
CA ALA A 60 -16.95 -0.80 -12.10
C ALA A 60 -18.07 -0.44 -11.13
N GLU A 61 -18.34 -1.29 -10.13
CA GLU A 61 -19.57 -1.20 -9.33
C GLU A 61 -19.33 -1.32 -7.81
N GLY A 62 -18.07 -1.36 -7.39
CA GLY A 62 -17.66 -1.51 -5.99
C GLY A 62 -17.57 -2.96 -5.52
N LEU A 63 -16.91 -3.18 -4.38
CA LEU A 63 -16.56 -4.50 -3.85
C LEU A 63 -17.77 -5.45 -3.68
N ALA A 64 -18.95 -4.92 -3.34
CA ALA A 64 -20.15 -5.71 -3.19
C ALA A 64 -20.61 -6.39 -4.50
N ALA A 65 -20.21 -5.85 -5.64
CA ALA A 65 -20.49 -6.41 -6.95
C ALA A 65 -19.69 -7.69 -7.25
N ALA A 66 -18.52 -7.87 -6.66
CA ALA A 66 -17.67 -9.06 -6.79
C ALA A 66 -18.21 -10.26 -5.99
N SER A 67 -19.50 -10.54 -6.10
CA SER A 67 -20.11 -11.74 -5.50
C SER A 67 -19.95 -12.96 -6.40
N MET A 68 -19.84 -14.17 -5.83
CA MET A 68 -19.68 -15.41 -6.57
C MET A 68 -20.74 -15.57 -7.68
N THR A 69 -21.99 -15.19 -7.41
CA THR A 69 -23.09 -15.26 -8.38
C THR A 69 -22.90 -14.28 -9.53
N ARG A 70 -22.47 -13.05 -9.25
CA ARG A 70 -22.27 -12.04 -10.30
C ARG A 70 -21.05 -12.35 -11.16
N VAL A 71 -19.95 -12.80 -10.55
CA VAL A 71 -18.76 -13.24 -11.27
C VAL A 71 -19.08 -14.42 -12.20
N ALA A 72 -19.82 -15.43 -11.70
CA ALA A 72 -20.28 -16.55 -12.51
C ALA A 72 -21.14 -16.09 -13.71
N LYS A 73 -22.06 -15.15 -13.47
CA LYS A 73 -22.89 -14.55 -14.53
C LYS A 73 -22.06 -13.80 -15.56
N ALA A 74 -21.08 -13.00 -15.13
CA ALA A 74 -20.19 -12.28 -16.03
C ALA A 74 -19.36 -13.21 -16.92
N LEU A 75 -18.99 -14.36 -16.40
CA LEU A 75 -18.25 -15.40 -17.15
C LEU A 75 -19.15 -16.36 -17.96
N GLY A 76 -20.48 -16.24 -17.85
CA GLY A 76 -21.43 -17.09 -18.56
C GLY A 76 -21.47 -18.53 -18.05
N VAL A 77 -21.16 -18.75 -16.76
CA VAL A 77 -21.12 -20.08 -16.14
C VAL A 77 -22.07 -20.17 -14.94
N GLY A 78 -22.35 -21.41 -14.48
CA GLY A 78 -23.09 -21.61 -13.24
C GLY A 78 -22.25 -21.31 -12.00
N THR A 79 -22.87 -20.79 -10.95
CA THR A 79 -22.16 -20.47 -9.69
C THR A 79 -21.46 -21.69 -9.09
N MET A 80 -22.03 -22.89 -9.20
CA MET A 80 -21.38 -24.12 -8.74
C MET A 80 -20.11 -24.45 -9.49
N THR A 81 -20.03 -24.11 -10.78
CA THR A 81 -18.80 -24.25 -11.58
C THR A 81 -17.71 -23.35 -11.06
N LEU A 82 -18.06 -22.13 -10.62
CA LEU A 82 -17.09 -21.17 -10.08
C LEU A 82 -16.44 -21.71 -8.80
N TYR A 83 -17.21 -22.36 -7.93
CA TYR A 83 -16.69 -22.96 -6.69
C TYR A 83 -15.66 -24.08 -6.92
N THR A 84 -15.58 -24.65 -8.12
CA THR A 84 -14.49 -25.60 -8.46
C THR A 84 -13.14 -24.93 -8.65
N TYR A 85 -13.12 -23.62 -8.97
CA TYR A 85 -11.90 -22.84 -9.15
C TYR A 85 -11.55 -22.05 -7.88
N VAL A 86 -12.55 -21.42 -7.26
CA VAL A 86 -12.39 -20.61 -6.06
C VAL A 86 -13.39 -21.07 -5.02
N PRO A 87 -12.97 -21.81 -4.00
CA PRO A 87 -13.87 -22.51 -3.08
C PRO A 87 -14.71 -21.61 -2.19
N SER A 88 -14.29 -20.37 -1.94
CA SER A 88 -15.06 -19.40 -1.16
C SER A 88 -14.87 -17.98 -1.63
N LYS A 89 -15.67 -17.06 -1.10
CA LYS A 89 -15.54 -15.63 -1.35
C LYS A 89 -14.27 -15.06 -0.70
N GLU A 90 -13.87 -15.61 0.41
CA GLU A 90 -12.67 -15.19 1.15
C GLU A 90 -11.41 -15.49 0.33
N GLU A 91 -11.28 -16.69 -0.25
CA GLU A 91 -10.20 -17.01 -1.17
C GLU A 91 -10.23 -16.12 -2.42
N LEU A 92 -11.41 -15.83 -2.97
CA LEU A 92 -11.52 -14.90 -4.10
C LEU A 92 -11.00 -13.52 -3.74
N LEU A 93 -11.36 -13.01 -2.57
CA LEU A 93 -10.92 -11.71 -2.09
C LEU A 93 -9.40 -11.66 -1.91
N ASP A 94 -8.80 -12.71 -1.32
CA ASP A 94 -7.36 -12.81 -1.15
C ASP A 94 -6.62 -12.80 -2.51
N LEU A 95 -7.16 -13.51 -3.49
CA LEU A 95 -6.61 -13.53 -4.86
C LEU A 95 -6.71 -12.18 -5.56
N MET A 96 -7.87 -11.50 -5.45
CA MET A 96 -8.08 -10.15 -5.99
C MET A 96 -7.08 -9.16 -5.39
N VAL A 97 -6.94 -9.16 -4.07
CA VAL A 97 -6.03 -8.24 -3.36
C VAL A 97 -4.59 -8.49 -3.77
N ASP A 98 -4.12 -9.73 -3.75
CA ASP A 98 -2.73 -10.03 -4.09
C ASP A 98 -2.41 -9.73 -5.56
N GLN A 99 -3.35 -10.02 -6.49
CA GLN A 99 -3.17 -9.70 -7.90
C GLN A 99 -3.01 -8.20 -8.11
N VAL A 100 -3.88 -7.39 -7.50
CA VAL A 100 -3.81 -5.93 -7.59
C VAL A 100 -2.55 -5.38 -6.92
N LEU A 101 -2.12 -5.93 -5.79
CA LEU A 101 -0.83 -5.59 -5.17
C LEU A 101 0.34 -5.86 -6.10
N GLY A 102 0.24 -6.88 -6.96
CA GLY A 102 1.23 -7.24 -7.98
C GLY A 102 1.22 -6.34 -9.23
N GLU A 103 0.21 -5.49 -9.42
CA GLU A 103 0.14 -4.55 -10.55
C GLU A 103 1.05 -3.33 -10.41
N ARG A 104 1.61 -3.11 -9.21
CA ARG A 104 2.58 -2.05 -9.00
C ARG A 104 3.83 -2.33 -9.80
N GLU A 105 4.21 -1.42 -10.69
CA GLU A 105 5.41 -1.51 -11.52
C GLU A 105 6.66 -1.20 -10.68
N LEU A 106 6.98 -2.12 -9.76
CA LEU A 106 8.14 -2.02 -8.88
C LEU A 106 9.29 -2.86 -9.44
N PRO A 107 10.47 -2.27 -9.71
CA PRO A 107 11.64 -3.01 -10.17
C PRO A 107 12.00 -4.19 -9.27
N GLY A 108 12.13 -5.36 -9.86
CA GLY A 108 12.54 -6.59 -9.18
C GLY A 108 14.03 -6.60 -8.80
N PRO A 109 14.50 -7.66 -8.09
CA PRO A 109 15.90 -7.83 -7.79
C PRO A 109 16.76 -7.87 -9.06
N GLY A 110 17.77 -6.97 -9.13
CA GLY A 110 18.68 -6.85 -10.29
C GLY A 110 18.15 -6.03 -11.47
N GLU A 111 16.92 -5.53 -11.39
CA GLU A 111 16.39 -4.60 -12.39
C GLU A 111 16.82 -3.15 -12.12
N PRO A 112 16.92 -2.30 -13.15
CA PRO A 112 17.26 -0.89 -13.01
C PRO A 112 16.26 -0.16 -12.08
N ARG A 113 16.77 0.57 -11.09
CA ARG A 113 15.99 1.36 -10.14
C ARG A 113 16.70 2.66 -9.80
N PRO A 114 16.02 3.69 -9.25
CA PRO A 114 16.67 4.89 -8.77
C PRO A 114 17.81 4.57 -7.81
N ALA A 115 18.90 5.35 -7.89
CA ALA A 115 20.07 5.14 -7.04
C ALA A 115 19.82 5.55 -5.58
N ASP A 116 19.07 6.63 -5.37
CA ASP A 116 18.71 7.11 -4.05
C ASP A 116 17.55 6.29 -3.46
N TRP A 117 17.66 5.89 -2.20
CA TRP A 117 16.64 5.12 -1.52
C TRP A 117 15.32 5.90 -1.32
N ARG A 118 15.38 7.23 -1.20
CA ARG A 118 14.20 8.09 -1.09
C ARG A 118 13.42 8.11 -2.40
N ASP A 119 14.13 8.20 -3.53
CA ASP A 119 13.52 8.11 -4.86
C ASP A 119 12.87 6.75 -5.07
N GLN A 120 13.46 5.66 -4.53
CA GLN A 120 12.83 4.34 -4.55
C GLN A 120 11.54 4.32 -3.72
N VAL A 121 11.51 4.95 -2.55
CA VAL A 121 10.29 5.09 -1.75
C VAL A 121 9.25 5.94 -2.48
N GLU A 122 9.66 6.99 -3.20
CA GLU A 122 8.75 7.79 -4.03
C GLU A 122 8.07 6.93 -5.11
N VAL A 123 8.85 6.12 -5.85
CA VAL A 123 8.30 5.15 -6.83
C VAL A 123 7.28 4.23 -6.18
N TYR A 124 7.60 3.64 -5.01
CA TYR A 124 6.66 2.80 -4.26
C TYR A 124 5.37 3.56 -3.92
N SER A 125 5.50 4.79 -3.45
CA SER A 125 4.40 5.66 -3.08
C SER A 125 3.49 5.99 -4.27
N GLU A 126 4.07 6.39 -5.39
CA GLU A 126 3.33 6.73 -6.62
C GLU A 126 2.58 5.51 -7.17
N GLN A 127 3.24 4.35 -7.24
CA GLN A 127 2.65 3.11 -7.71
C GLN A 127 1.50 2.65 -6.79
N THR A 128 1.67 2.78 -5.47
CA THR A 128 0.63 2.44 -4.50
C THR A 128 -0.57 3.38 -4.62
N ARG A 129 -0.37 4.68 -4.73
CA ARG A 129 -1.46 5.64 -4.93
C ARG A 129 -2.18 5.43 -6.27
N ALA A 130 -1.43 5.13 -7.34
CA ALA A 130 -2.02 4.79 -8.64
C ALA A 130 -2.90 3.53 -8.57
N MET A 131 -2.43 2.51 -7.86
CA MET A 131 -3.17 1.28 -7.59
C MET A 131 -4.49 1.55 -6.84
N PHE A 132 -4.47 2.31 -5.74
CA PHE A 132 -5.69 2.67 -5.00
C PHE A 132 -6.66 3.52 -5.83
N ARG A 133 -6.17 4.43 -6.66
CA ARG A 133 -7.04 5.20 -7.59
C ARG A 133 -7.71 4.31 -8.63
N ARG A 134 -7.03 3.29 -9.14
CA ARG A 134 -7.61 2.32 -10.08
C ARG A 134 -8.59 1.40 -9.39
N HIS A 135 -8.23 0.87 -8.23
CA HIS A 135 -8.96 -0.16 -7.49
C HIS A 135 -9.48 0.40 -6.15
N ARG A 136 -10.40 1.37 -6.23
CA ARG A 136 -10.91 2.09 -5.04
C ARG A 136 -11.53 1.18 -3.98
N TRP A 137 -12.02 0.02 -4.39
CA TRP A 137 -12.55 -0.99 -3.47
C TRP A 137 -11.52 -1.52 -2.46
N LEU A 138 -10.22 -1.37 -2.74
CA LEU A 138 -9.16 -1.72 -1.77
C LEU A 138 -9.29 -0.96 -0.45
N ALA A 139 -9.73 0.30 -0.48
CA ALA A 139 -9.96 1.09 0.73
C ALA A 139 -11.02 0.49 1.67
N GLN A 140 -11.87 -0.41 1.16
CA GLN A 140 -12.91 -1.10 1.94
C GLN A 140 -12.42 -2.42 2.56
N ILE A 141 -11.15 -2.79 2.34
CA ILE A 141 -10.58 -4.05 2.81
C ILE A 141 -9.53 -3.78 3.88
N SER A 142 -9.71 -4.44 5.02
CA SER A 142 -8.66 -4.48 6.05
C SER A 142 -7.58 -5.49 5.64
N THR A 143 -6.36 -5.00 5.47
CA THR A 143 -5.16 -5.79 5.16
C THR A 143 -4.30 -6.07 6.40
N ILE A 144 -4.88 -6.01 7.61
CA ILE A 144 -4.18 -6.38 8.86
C ILE A 144 -3.65 -7.82 8.78
N ARG A 145 -4.39 -8.70 8.08
CA ARG A 145 -3.92 -10.03 7.70
C ARG A 145 -3.83 -10.09 6.18
N PRO A 146 -2.73 -9.61 5.58
CA PRO A 146 -2.62 -9.52 4.13
C PRO A 146 -2.58 -10.92 3.50
N PRO A 147 -3.01 -11.06 2.24
CA PRO A 147 -2.78 -12.29 1.50
C PRO A 147 -1.27 -12.48 1.34
N VAL A 148 -0.76 -13.67 1.74
CA VAL A 148 0.68 -13.97 1.68
C VAL A 148 1.01 -14.52 0.29
N GLY A 149 0.81 -13.67 -0.72
CA GLY A 149 1.03 -13.99 -2.12
C GLY A 149 2.22 -13.25 -2.75
N PRO A 150 2.51 -13.53 -4.03
CA PRO A 150 3.64 -12.92 -4.73
C PRO A 150 3.52 -11.41 -4.87
N GLY A 151 2.31 -10.85 -5.06
CA GLY A 151 2.09 -9.41 -5.19
C GLY A 151 2.40 -8.66 -3.91
N MET A 152 1.96 -9.17 -2.77
CA MET A 152 2.29 -8.60 -1.46
C MET A 152 3.79 -8.67 -1.20
N LEU A 153 4.42 -9.84 -1.47
CA LEU A 153 5.85 -10.01 -1.21
C LEU A 153 6.73 -9.15 -2.12
N ALA A 154 6.33 -8.90 -3.36
CA ALA A 154 7.09 -8.03 -4.26
C ALA A 154 7.21 -6.60 -3.71
N GLY A 155 6.11 -6.01 -3.25
CA GLY A 155 6.13 -4.69 -2.64
C GLY A 155 6.95 -4.62 -1.35
N ARG A 156 6.87 -5.68 -0.53
CA ARG A 156 7.65 -5.79 0.69
C ARG A 156 9.14 -5.90 0.42
N GLU A 157 9.53 -6.77 -0.53
CA GLU A 157 10.93 -6.94 -0.94
C GLU A 157 11.51 -5.63 -1.49
N TYR A 158 10.72 -4.91 -2.30
CA TYR A 158 11.15 -3.64 -2.84
C TYR A 158 11.53 -2.62 -1.76
N LEU A 159 10.67 -2.42 -0.75
CA LEU A 159 10.94 -1.48 0.35
C LEU A 159 12.08 -1.95 1.26
N LEU A 160 12.14 -3.24 1.60
CA LEU A 160 13.24 -3.79 2.37
C LEU A 160 14.57 -3.59 1.64
N SER A 161 14.61 -3.84 0.33
CA SER A 161 15.79 -3.63 -0.51
C SER A 161 16.19 -2.15 -0.55
N ALA A 162 15.24 -1.22 -0.70
CA ALA A 162 15.50 0.22 -0.68
C ALA A 162 16.15 0.67 0.64
N LEU A 163 15.59 0.25 1.77
CA LEU A 163 16.12 0.61 3.10
C LEU A 163 17.41 -0.12 3.44
N SER A 164 17.69 -1.27 2.84
CA SER A 164 18.94 -1.99 3.01
C SER A 164 20.16 -1.21 2.49
N ALA A 165 19.96 -0.24 1.59
CA ALA A 165 21.00 0.71 1.19
C ALA A 165 21.52 1.57 2.37
N LEU A 166 20.71 1.71 3.41
CA LEU A 166 21.07 2.42 4.66
C LEU A 166 21.68 1.49 5.72
N SER A 167 21.89 0.21 5.42
CA SER A 167 22.49 -0.74 6.36
C SER A 167 23.97 -0.40 6.64
N SER A 168 24.43 -0.70 7.84
CA SER A 168 25.85 -0.57 8.18
C SER A 168 26.68 -1.54 7.34
N THR A 169 27.61 -1.01 6.54
CA THR A 169 28.58 -1.80 5.75
C THR A 169 29.91 -1.94 6.47
N SER A 170 30.10 -1.24 7.60
CA SER A 170 31.36 -1.25 8.35
C SER A 170 31.23 -2.00 9.68
N THR A 171 32.35 -2.54 10.14
CA THR A 171 32.55 -3.15 11.46
C THR A 171 32.32 -2.17 12.62
N ASP A 172 32.19 -0.89 12.33
CA ASP A 172 31.79 0.14 13.29
C ASP A 172 30.28 0.09 13.51
N SER A 173 29.89 -0.51 14.60
CA SER A 173 28.52 -0.79 15.03
C SER A 173 27.66 0.47 15.32
N ASN A 174 28.08 1.66 14.89
CA ASN A 174 27.43 2.92 15.26
C ASN A 174 26.88 3.72 14.07
N SER A 175 26.90 3.18 12.86
CA SER A 175 26.31 3.82 11.68
C SER A 175 25.50 2.82 10.84
N GLY A 176 24.38 3.27 10.28
CA GLY A 176 23.48 2.48 9.46
C GLY A 176 22.36 1.80 10.24
N LEU A 177 21.34 1.33 9.51
CA LEU A 177 20.18 0.66 10.07
C LEU A 177 20.48 -0.81 10.41
N ALA A 178 20.09 -1.23 11.61
CA ALA A 178 20.03 -2.64 11.96
C ALA A 178 18.89 -3.35 11.21
N PRO A 179 18.95 -4.69 10.98
CA PRO A 179 17.90 -5.43 10.27
C PRO A 179 16.48 -5.23 10.83
N ALA A 180 16.33 -5.13 12.15
CA ALA A 180 15.05 -4.85 12.80
C ALA A 180 14.53 -3.44 12.46
N GLN A 181 15.42 -2.44 12.34
CA GLN A 181 15.08 -1.06 11.99
C GLN A 181 14.72 -0.96 10.51
N ILE A 182 15.39 -1.68 9.60
CA ILE A 182 15.01 -1.79 8.19
C ILE A 182 13.58 -2.35 8.08
N ASN A 183 13.28 -3.44 8.79
CA ASN A 183 11.94 -4.01 8.82
C ASN A 183 10.89 -3.03 9.38
N ALA A 184 11.17 -2.39 10.50
CA ALA A 184 10.27 -1.41 11.12
C ALA A 184 10.04 -0.19 10.22
N GLY A 185 11.10 0.34 9.59
CA GLY A 185 11.02 1.45 8.63
C GLY A 185 10.17 1.10 7.41
N SER A 186 10.35 -0.10 6.84
CA SER A 186 9.53 -0.55 5.70
C SER A 186 8.05 -0.66 6.08
N LEU A 187 7.71 -1.14 7.26
CA LEU A 187 6.34 -1.21 7.75
C LEU A 187 5.74 0.18 8.01
N ALA A 188 6.53 1.09 8.57
CA ALA A 188 6.09 2.47 8.80
C ALA A 188 5.78 3.19 7.47
N ILE A 189 6.64 3.04 6.45
CA ILE A 189 6.41 3.58 5.11
C ILE A 189 5.14 2.97 4.50
N THR A 190 5.00 1.64 4.52
CA THR A 190 3.80 0.96 4.01
C THR A 190 2.54 1.49 4.68
N THR A 191 2.52 1.54 6.02
CA THR A 191 1.35 2.02 6.77
C THR A 191 0.99 3.46 6.42
N TYR A 192 2.00 4.34 6.31
CA TYR A 192 1.77 5.75 5.97
C TYR A 192 1.22 5.90 4.56
N VAL A 193 1.86 5.27 3.58
CA VAL A 193 1.50 5.37 2.16
C VAL A 193 0.14 4.74 1.89
N ASP A 194 -0.12 3.53 2.40
CA ASP A 194 -1.39 2.82 2.20
C ASP A 194 -2.56 3.60 2.85
N SER A 195 -2.36 4.14 4.06
CA SER A 195 -3.39 4.94 4.73
C SER A 195 -3.72 6.21 3.94
N ALA A 196 -2.71 6.91 3.46
CA ALA A 196 -2.89 8.12 2.67
C ALA A 196 -3.58 7.82 1.32
N ALA A 197 -3.14 6.75 0.63
CA ALA A 197 -3.74 6.33 -0.63
C ALA A 197 -5.20 5.88 -0.48
N SER A 198 -5.52 5.18 0.62
CA SER A 198 -6.90 4.80 0.96
C SER A 198 -7.78 6.02 1.20
N LEU A 199 -7.32 7.00 1.99
CA LEU A 199 -8.08 8.24 2.24
C LEU A 199 -8.31 9.06 0.98
N GLU A 200 -7.30 9.14 0.08
CA GLU A 200 -7.44 9.80 -1.22
C GLU A 200 -8.52 9.12 -2.08
N ALA A 201 -8.47 7.78 -2.18
CA ALA A 201 -9.45 7.00 -2.94
C ALA A 201 -10.87 7.12 -2.36
N ASP A 202 -11.02 7.08 -1.03
CA ASP A 202 -12.31 7.26 -0.35
C ASP A 202 -12.87 8.67 -0.57
N SER A 203 -12.02 9.71 -0.52
CA SER A 203 -12.40 11.09 -0.79
C SER A 203 -12.92 11.26 -2.22
N GLU A 204 -12.19 10.75 -3.21
CA GLU A 204 -12.61 10.79 -4.61
C GLU A 204 -13.91 10.02 -4.85
N GLN A 205 -14.08 8.86 -4.20
CA GLN A 205 -15.31 8.09 -4.30
C GLN A 205 -16.50 8.83 -3.69
N LEU A 206 -16.30 9.48 -2.53
CA LEU A 206 -17.33 10.29 -1.87
C LEU A 206 -17.77 11.44 -2.76
N GLU A 207 -16.84 12.18 -3.35
CA GLU A 207 -17.14 13.26 -4.31
C GLU A 207 -17.95 12.75 -5.50
N GLN A 208 -17.63 11.57 -6.05
CA GLN A 208 -18.36 10.98 -7.16
C GLN A 208 -19.78 10.54 -6.79
N VAL A 209 -19.96 9.92 -5.63
CA VAL A 209 -21.27 9.40 -5.18
C VAL A 209 -22.20 10.55 -4.77
N THR A 210 -21.66 11.61 -4.17
CA THR A 210 -22.46 12.74 -3.70
C THR A 210 -22.64 13.85 -4.75
N GLY A 211 -21.76 13.89 -5.75
CA GLY A 211 -21.68 14.99 -6.72
C GLY A 211 -21.16 16.30 -6.09
N GLN A 212 -20.65 16.27 -4.87
CA GLN A 212 -20.20 17.42 -4.10
C GLN A 212 -18.72 17.30 -3.76
N SER A 213 -17.90 18.30 -4.12
CA SER A 213 -16.51 18.36 -3.73
C SER A 213 -16.36 18.63 -2.21
N ASN A 214 -15.23 18.22 -1.63
CA ASN A 214 -14.93 18.53 -0.23
C ASN A 214 -14.90 20.04 0.05
N ASP A 215 -14.40 20.85 -0.90
CA ASP A 215 -14.41 22.30 -0.78
C ASP A 215 -15.85 22.86 -0.76
N ALA A 216 -16.72 22.36 -1.63
CA ALA A 216 -18.14 22.77 -1.63
C ALA A 216 -18.83 22.37 -0.30
N TRP A 217 -18.53 21.17 0.21
CA TRP A 217 -19.07 20.70 1.48
C TRP A 217 -18.66 21.61 2.66
N TRP A 218 -17.41 22.08 2.70
CA TRP A 218 -16.93 23.03 3.70
C TRP A 218 -17.55 24.42 3.54
N ASN A 219 -17.66 24.90 2.29
CA ASN A 219 -18.25 26.20 2.01
C ASN A 219 -19.72 26.29 2.45
N GLU A 220 -20.50 25.23 2.31
CA GLU A 220 -21.89 25.16 2.81
C GLU A 220 -21.96 25.22 4.34
N ARG A 221 -20.86 24.97 5.05
CA ARG A 221 -20.73 25.01 6.52
C ARG A 221 -20.00 26.24 7.03
N ASN A 222 -19.89 27.26 6.22
CA ASN A 222 -19.18 28.50 6.60
C ASN A 222 -19.77 29.15 7.85
N GLU A 223 -21.08 28.99 8.10
CA GLU A 223 -21.76 29.44 9.33
C GLU A 223 -21.09 28.89 10.62
N LEU A 224 -20.40 27.75 10.54
CA LEU A 224 -19.60 27.21 11.65
C LEU A 224 -18.61 28.25 12.16
N TRP A 225 -17.91 28.91 11.25
CA TRP A 225 -16.84 29.85 11.58
C TRP A 225 -17.39 31.22 12.05
N GLU A 226 -18.54 31.62 11.52
CA GLU A 226 -19.15 32.90 11.81
C GLU A 226 -19.99 32.89 13.08
N THR A 227 -20.64 31.76 13.42
CA THR A 227 -21.66 31.69 14.46
C THR A 227 -21.28 30.76 15.62
N TYR A 228 -20.62 29.64 15.33
CA TYR A 228 -20.39 28.58 16.33
C TYR A 228 -18.94 28.44 16.77
N PHE A 229 -17.98 28.99 16.03
CA PHE A 229 -16.56 28.88 16.35
C PHE A 229 -16.19 29.83 17.49
N ASP A 230 -15.77 29.27 18.64
CA ASP A 230 -15.35 30.01 19.80
C ASP A 230 -13.84 30.22 19.79
N VAL A 231 -13.40 31.46 19.55
CA VAL A 231 -11.97 31.82 19.45
C VAL A 231 -11.23 31.70 20.79
N GLU A 232 -11.96 31.86 21.91
CA GLU A 232 -11.36 31.74 23.25
C GLU A 232 -11.10 30.26 23.62
N ARG A 233 -11.97 29.37 23.17
CA ARG A 233 -11.79 27.92 23.34
C ARG A 233 -10.78 27.30 22.36
N HIS A 234 -10.53 27.97 21.22
CA HIS A 234 -9.67 27.46 20.15
C HIS A 234 -8.52 28.43 19.78
N PRO A 235 -7.72 28.91 20.76
CA PRO A 235 -6.75 29.98 20.53
C PRO A 235 -5.65 29.56 19.53
N THR A 236 -5.23 28.29 19.52
CA THR A 236 -4.22 27.80 18.57
C THR A 236 -4.76 27.77 17.15
N MET A 237 -5.99 27.29 16.93
CA MET A 237 -6.60 27.31 15.61
C MET A 237 -6.76 28.75 15.11
N THR A 238 -7.20 29.65 15.98
CA THR A 238 -7.35 31.08 15.69
C THR A 238 -6.00 31.70 15.26
N ALA A 239 -4.93 31.44 15.99
CA ALA A 239 -3.59 31.94 15.66
C ALA A 239 -3.08 31.41 14.31
N ILE A 240 -3.27 30.10 14.03
CA ILE A 240 -2.89 29.47 12.75
C ILE A 240 -3.73 30.06 11.61
N TRP A 241 -5.03 30.29 11.82
CA TRP A 241 -5.89 30.93 10.83
C TRP A 241 -5.38 32.34 10.46
N HIS A 242 -5.10 33.17 11.45
CA HIS A 242 -4.58 34.52 11.19
C HIS A 242 -3.19 34.52 10.54
N ALA A 243 -2.42 33.46 10.76
CA ALA A 243 -1.12 33.27 10.08
C ALA A 243 -1.25 32.66 8.67
N GLY A 244 -2.48 32.42 8.17
CA GLY A 244 -2.72 31.87 6.83
C GLY A 244 -2.54 30.36 6.72
N GLY A 245 -2.49 29.63 7.85
CA GLY A 245 -2.22 28.19 7.86
C GLY A 245 -3.33 27.31 7.29
N PHE A 246 -4.52 27.87 6.98
CA PHE A 246 -5.65 27.17 6.36
C PHE A 246 -6.01 27.75 4.99
N GLY A 247 -5.04 28.41 4.31
CA GLY A 247 -5.28 29.16 3.07
C GLY A 247 -5.48 28.32 1.81
N HIS A 248 -5.30 26.98 1.86
CA HIS A 248 -5.41 26.11 0.69
C HIS A 248 -6.73 25.34 0.67
N GLY A 249 -7.24 25.03 -0.54
CA GLY A 249 -8.35 24.12 -0.71
C GLY A 249 -8.04 22.71 -0.17
N THR A 250 -9.06 21.94 0.13
CA THR A 250 -8.95 20.66 0.84
C THR A 250 -8.04 19.65 0.12
N ARG A 251 -8.09 19.61 -1.21
CA ARG A 251 -7.24 18.70 -2.01
C ARG A 251 -5.76 19.08 -1.94
N GLN A 252 -5.45 20.38 -2.05
CA GLN A 252 -4.07 20.86 -1.93
C GLN A 252 -3.54 20.65 -0.51
N ALA A 253 -4.33 20.96 0.49
CA ALA A 253 -3.97 20.75 1.90
C ALA A 253 -3.68 19.26 2.19
N ALA A 254 -4.46 18.34 1.62
CA ALA A 254 -4.22 16.90 1.76
C ALA A 254 -2.91 16.48 1.07
N ALA A 255 -2.62 16.99 -0.13
CA ALA A 255 -1.37 16.71 -0.85
C ALA A 255 -0.15 17.25 -0.10
N ASP A 256 -0.22 18.48 0.40
CA ASP A 256 0.85 19.11 1.18
C ASP A 256 1.10 18.36 2.51
N SER A 257 0.03 17.97 3.20
CA SER A 257 0.11 17.17 4.42
C SER A 257 0.75 15.80 4.17
N TYR A 258 0.36 15.14 3.07
CA TYR A 258 0.97 13.89 2.67
C TYR A 258 2.48 14.03 2.42
N ARG A 259 2.88 15.01 1.60
CA ARG A 259 4.29 15.26 1.29
C ARG A 259 5.08 15.58 2.57
N PHE A 260 4.58 16.51 3.38
CA PHE A 260 5.22 16.86 4.64
C PHE A 260 5.43 15.65 5.54
N GLY A 261 4.41 14.81 5.71
CA GLY A 261 4.50 13.64 6.59
C GLY A 261 5.46 12.57 6.06
N LEU A 262 5.44 12.30 4.75
CA LEU A 262 6.38 11.35 4.14
C LEU A 262 7.82 11.84 4.31
N ASP A 263 8.10 13.10 4.00
CA ASP A 263 9.44 13.68 4.18
C ASP A 263 9.93 13.55 5.62
N ARG A 264 9.09 13.87 6.62
CA ARG A 264 9.47 13.74 8.05
C ARG A 264 9.71 12.30 8.46
N LEU A 265 8.93 11.35 7.93
CA LEU A 265 9.16 9.92 8.16
C LEU A 265 10.52 9.48 7.60
N LEU A 266 10.83 9.88 6.36
CA LEU A 266 12.09 9.54 5.72
C LEU A 266 13.29 10.24 6.39
N ASP A 267 13.15 11.49 6.82
CA ASP A 267 14.18 12.21 7.59
C ASP A 267 14.46 11.51 8.93
N GLY A 268 13.42 11.04 9.61
CA GLY A 268 13.57 10.28 10.86
C GLY A 268 14.33 8.96 10.65
N ILE A 269 14.03 8.23 9.57
CA ILE A 269 14.76 7.00 9.21
C ILE A 269 16.21 7.32 8.88
N GLN A 270 16.47 8.36 8.09
CA GLN A 270 17.82 8.79 7.73
C GLN A 270 18.65 9.21 8.97
N ALA A 271 18.02 9.91 9.92
CA ALA A 271 18.70 10.36 11.14
C ALA A 271 19.17 9.18 12.01
N ILE A 272 18.43 8.07 12.02
CA ILE A 272 18.85 6.84 12.73
C ILE A 272 20.05 6.18 12.03
N ALA A 273 20.07 6.24 10.67
CA ALA A 273 21.15 5.66 9.87
C ALA A 273 22.44 6.50 9.89
N ALA A 274 22.35 7.78 10.23
CA ALA A 274 23.51 8.66 10.31
C ALA A 274 24.44 8.27 11.49
N PRO A 275 25.77 8.40 11.35
CA PRO A 275 26.67 8.16 12.47
C PRO A 275 26.30 9.08 13.61
N GLY A 276 26.12 8.50 14.80
CA GLY A 276 25.88 9.28 16.02
C GLY A 276 26.97 10.32 16.24
N PRO A 277 26.68 11.46 16.92
CA PRO A 277 27.71 12.43 17.25
C PRO A 277 28.83 11.69 17.99
N THR A 278 30.03 11.72 17.41
CA THR A 278 31.22 11.18 18.06
C THR A 278 31.30 11.82 19.45
N ALA A 279 31.22 11.01 20.50
CA ALA A 279 31.46 11.46 21.86
C ALA A 279 32.80 12.20 21.82
N ARG A 280 32.77 13.52 22.03
CA ARG A 280 34.02 14.27 22.26
C ARG A 280 34.74 13.53 23.36
N SER A 281 35.89 12.93 23.04
CA SER A 281 36.81 12.49 24.06
C SER A 281 37.29 13.74 24.80
N ASP A 282 36.64 14.06 25.92
CA ASP A 282 37.22 14.96 26.88
C ASP A 282 38.51 14.29 27.35
N ARG A 283 39.62 14.61 26.67
CA ARG A 283 40.92 14.46 27.22
C ARG A 283 40.97 15.43 28.40
N PHE A 284 40.67 14.93 29.57
CA PHE A 284 41.14 15.56 30.76
C PHE A 284 42.68 15.46 30.71
N ASP A 285 43.30 16.56 30.35
CA ASP A 285 44.71 16.83 30.56
C ASP A 285 44.91 16.83 32.05
N SER A 286 45.43 15.72 32.58
CA SER A 286 45.92 15.61 33.96
C SER A 286 47.40 16.06 33.96
N ASP A 287 47.61 17.35 33.72
CA ASP A 287 48.83 18.02 34.12
C ASP A 287 48.55 18.90 35.36
N VAL A 288 48.76 18.36 36.55
CA VAL A 288 49.19 19.12 37.72
C VAL A 288 50.07 18.24 38.60
N LYS A 289 51.34 18.56 38.59
CA LYS A 289 52.41 18.39 39.55
C LYS A 289 52.15 17.59 40.82
#